data_2e6154191377da80beedf2b3f8dc0f79
#
_entry.id   2e6154191377da80beedf2b3f8dc0f79
#
_cell.length_a   1.000
_cell.length_b   1.000
_cell.length_c   1.000
_cell.angle_alpha   90.00
_cell.angle_beta   90.00
_cell.angle_gamma   90.00
#
_symmetry.space_group_name_H-M   'P 1'
#
loop_
_entity.id
_entity.type
_entity.pdbx_description
1 polymer ?
#
loop_
_entity_poly.entity_id
_entity_poly.type
_entity_poly.pdbx_seq_one_letter_code
_entity_poly.pdbx_strand_id
1 'polypeptide(L)'
;MASSHREAPYIAKYPQVDGTDFYAFNSYEPDRDDYVTFLANYIPVQAAYGGPNYFMLDENALYEIHIDNDGDAIEDITYQFRFKNSVPDDGIISFPIGSGENQKNIEAVLRNVGGVSAESAGGLNYVESYTLRIVTGDRRSGSGAFAKNQATDNLTFKKPFDYSGIKTFGGAGKYTEYANSFIHDIDIPNCDVDGKVFVGQRLDGFKIALGETFDLINFVPIEGDSAPGAGDGAGFPGGVTQDPKRNVLSKNNVTTIALEIPKTCLVGDGNGVIGSWTSASLRQVNILNPKPTLDFPEISLGRWTQVSRLGNFLINELFVGFSDKNSFNSSEPKNDGQFAKYVTHPVFPAIVNLLFKDAVNSTLGTNIADLAPTNIPRNDLVAGFLTGFSGVNQLKIVTPSEMLRLNTAILATARESQHPLGVAAGDIAGFPNGRRPGDDAVDIALRVAMGALCHNVPLGEDGTGINLGLCSPADAAVGNVALTDGAPISAMDFNNSFPYLLTPYPGSPNDAPIPTPVD
;
A
#
# COMPACT_ATOMS: atom_id res chain seq x y z
N MET A 1 -1.31 0.44 12.53
CA MET A 1 -0.49 -0.45 11.74
C MET A 1 -0.77 -0.12 10.33
N ALA A 2 0.27 0.21 9.61
CA ALA A 2 0.23 0.32 8.19
C ALA A 2 -0.37 -0.93 7.61
N SER A 3 -0.81 -0.88 6.39
CA SER A 3 -1.47 -2.03 5.76
C SER A 3 -0.65 -3.30 5.81
N SER A 4 0.66 -3.26 5.97
CA SER A 4 1.53 -4.40 6.33
C SER A 4 2.95 -3.91 6.59
N HIS A 5 3.32 -3.61 7.81
CA HIS A 5 4.69 -3.22 8.14
C HIS A 5 5.26 -4.21 9.15
N ARG A 6 5.80 -5.35 8.65
CA ARG A 6 6.37 -6.42 9.48
C ARG A 6 5.34 -7.05 10.42
N GLU A 7 4.09 -7.15 10.00
CA GLU A 7 2.96 -7.64 10.81
C GLU A 7 3.04 -9.13 11.16
N ALA A 8 3.79 -9.91 10.36
CA ALA A 8 3.94 -11.35 10.55
C ALA A 8 5.38 -11.72 10.90
N PRO A 9 5.60 -12.69 11.80
CA PRO A 9 6.95 -13.04 12.29
C PRO A 9 7.91 -13.49 11.18
N TYR A 10 7.40 -14.12 10.12
CA TYR A 10 8.24 -14.60 9.02
C TYR A 10 8.67 -13.46 8.10
N ILE A 11 7.73 -12.64 7.66
CA ILE A 11 8.03 -11.55 6.71
C ILE A 11 8.94 -10.48 7.32
N ALA A 12 8.92 -10.30 8.64
CA ALA A 12 9.81 -9.38 9.34
C ALA A 12 11.32 -9.70 9.13
N LYS A 13 11.65 -10.92 8.69
CA LYS A 13 13.02 -11.33 8.34
C LYS A 13 13.42 -10.94 6.93
N TYR A 14 12.46 -10.63 6.07
CA TYR A 14 12.66 -10.40 4.64
C TYR A 14 12.01 -9.06 4.20
N PRO A 15 12.47 -7.93 4.73
CA PRO A 15 11.83 -6.63 4.50
C PRO A 15 11.77 -6.23 3.01
N GLN A 16 12.65 -6.76 2.16
CA GLN A 16 12.66 -6.48 0.73
C GLN A 16 11.40 -7.00 0.01
N VAL A 17 10.77 -8.04 0.53
CA VAL A 17 9.55 -8.64 -0.04
C VAL A 17 8.31 -8.41 0.83
N ASP A 18 8.42 -7.57 1.84
CA ASP A 18 7.32 -7.16 2.69
C ASP A 18 6.48 -6.09 1.98
N GLY A 19 5.26 -6.46 1.59
CA GLY A 19 4.29 -5.54 1.00
C GLY A 19 3.66 -4.67 2.07
N THR A 20 3.82 -3.35 1.98
CA THR A 20 3.40 -2.41 3.02
C THR A 20 2.02 -1.86 2.81
N ASP A 21 1.73 -1.44 1.58
CA ASP A 21 0.46 -0.87 1.16
C ASP A 21 0.09 -1.34 -0.24
N PHE A 22 -1.21 -1.51 -0.44
CA PHE A 22 -1.77 -1.75 -1.75
C PHE A 22 -2.94 -0.79 -1.99
N TYR A 23 -2.92 -0.13 -3.15
CA TYR A 23 -3.96 0.77 -3.60
C TYR A 23 -4.45 0.31 -4.97
N ALA A 24 -5.75 0.41 -5.19
CA ALA A 24 -6.39 0.14 -6.47
C ALA A 24 -7.58 1.10 -6.62
N PHE A 25 -7.55 1.98 -7.61
CA PHE A 25 -8.57 3.01 -7.78
C PHE A 25 -8.69 3.46 -9.23
N ASN A 26 -9.86 3.96 -9.62
CA ASN A 26 -10.01 4.65 -10.88
C ASN A 26 -9.14 5.90 -10.90
N SER A 27 -8.30 6.05 -11.91
CA SER A 27 -7.36 7.18 -12.02
C SER A 27 -8.13 8.51 -11.97
N TYR A 28 -7.65 9.45 -11.12
CA TYR A 28 -8.27 10.77 -10.97
C TYR A 28 -7.43 11.90 -11.57
N GLU A 29 -6.31 11.57 -12.22
CA GLU A 29 -5.58 12.49 -13.08
C GLU A 29 -6.51 12.95 -14.21
N PRO A 30 -6.57 14.26 -14.54
CA PRO A 30 -7.39 14.75 -15.66
C PRO A 30 -7.09 14.01 -16.96
N ASP A 31 -8.13 13.69 -17.73
CA ASP A 31 -8.08 12.93 -18.98
C ASP A 31 -7.58 11.46 -18.84
N ARG A 32 -7.61 10.90 -17.60
CA ARG A 32 -7.24 9.50 -17.34
C ARG A 32 -8.36 8.68 -16.68
N ASP A 33 -9.60 9.09 -16.81
CA ASP A 33 -10.78 8.44 -16.23
C ASP A 33 -11.09 7.04 -16.82
N ASP A 34 -10.51 6.68 -17.97
CA ASP A 34 -10.58 5.34 -18.56
C ASP A 34 -9.52 4.36 -18.05
N TYR A 35 -8.78 4.74 -17.00
CA TYR A 35 -7.70 3.94 -16.44
C TYR A 35 -7.95 3.56 -14.98
N VAL A 36 -7.30 2.47 -14.56
CA VAL A 36 -7.17 2.07 -13.16
C VAL A 36 -5.71 2.16 -12.78
N THR A 37 -5.44 2.76 -11.63
CA THR A 37 -4.11 2.81 -11.03
C THR A 37 -4.00 1.77 -9.91
N PHE A 38 -2.88 1.02 -9.94
CA PHE A 38 -2.44 0.14 -8.87
C PHE A 38 -1.12 0.64 -8.31
N LEU A 39 -1.02 0.76 -6.97
CA LEU A 39 0.23 1.07 -6.29
C LEU A 39 0.49 -0.05 -5.28
N ALA A 40 1.61 -0.75 -5.43
CA ALA A 40 2.07 -1.75 -4.49
C ALA A 40 3.38 -1.28 -3.85
N ASN A 41 3.34 -0.99 -2.57
CA ASN A 41 4.48 -0.51 -1.81
C ASN A 41 5.18 -1.69 -1.12
N TYR A 42 6.51 -1.65 -1.13
CA TYR A 42 7.38 -2.65 -0.52
C TYR A 42 8.49 -2.00 0.29
N ILE A 43 9.15 -2.78 1.11
CA ILE A 43 10.27 -2.37 1.97
C ILE A 43 9.82 -1.33 2.99
N PRO A 44 9.14 -1.76 4.06
CA PRO A 44 8.59 -0.88 5.09
C PRO A 44 9.66 -0.12 5.85
N VAL A 45 9.32 1.10 6.30
CA VAL A 45 10.11 1.90 7.23
C VAL A 45 11.53 2.16 6.68
N GLN A 46 11.63 2.58 5.43
CA GLN A 46 12.88 3.05 4.86
C GLN A 46 13.26 4.38 5.51
N ALA A 47 14.10 4.33 6.55
CA ALA A 47 14.68 5.54 7.10
C ALA A 47 15.54 6.19 6.02
N ALA A 48 15.19 7.40 5.60
CA ALA A 48 15.82 8.08 4.47
C ALA A 48 17.34 8.22 4.61
N TYR A 49 17.84 8.35 5.82
CA TYR A 49 19.26 8.39 6.16
C TYR A 49 19.89 6.99 6.31
N GLY A 50 19.15 5.93 6.05
CA GLY A 50 19.58 4.54 6.28
C GLY A 50 20.72 4.13 5.35
N GLY A 51 21.93 4.03 5.89
CA GLY A 51 23.13 3.52 5.25
C GLY A 51 23.51 4.25 3.96
N PRO A 52 24.19 3.59 3.02
CA PRO A 52 24.43 4.10 1.68
C PRO A 52 23.27 3.89 0.69
N ASN A 53 22.01 3.82 1.16
CA ASN A 53 20.79 3.69 0.36
C ASN A 53 20.70 2.38 -0.45
N TYR A 54 20.73 1.26 0.26
CA TYR A 54 20.52 -0.07 -0.33
C TYR A 54 19.09 -0.57 -0.14
N PHE A 55 18.10 0.26 -0.50
CA PHE A 55 16.68 -0.14 -0.50
C PHE A 55 16.28 -0.74 -1.85
N MET A 56 17.10 -1.68 -2.36
CA MET A 56 16.83 -2.39 -3.60
C MET A 56 15.84 -3.52 -3.37
N LEU A 57 15.01 -3.75 -4.37
CA LEU A 57 14.16 -4.93 -4.40
C LEU A 57 15.00 -6.20 -4.63
N ASP A 58 14.53 -7.34 -4.12
CA ASP A 58 15.27 -8.60 -4.16
C ASP A 58 15.26 -9.20 -5.58
N GLU A 59 16.44 -9.45 -6.14
CA GLU A 59 16.60 -10.09 -7.45
C GLU A 59 16.11 -11.54 -7.47
N ASN A 60 16.10 -12.19 -6.31
CA ASN A 60 15.67 -13.58 -6.12
C ASN A 60 14.18 -13.68 -5.79
N ALA A 61 13.45 -12.55 -5.74
CA ALA A 61 12.02 -12.49 -5.52
C ALA A 61 11.24 -12.33 -6.82
N LEU A 62 9.94 -12.61 -6.73
CA LEU A 62 8.94 -12.33 -7.74
C LEU A 62 7.85 -11.50 -7.08
N TYR A 63 7.65 -10.28 -7.58
CA TYR A 63 6.63 -9.34 -7.11
C TYR A 63 5.47 -9.35 -8.09
N GLU A 64 4.24 -9.39 -7.59
CA GLU A 64 3.08 -9.62 -8.44
C GLU A 64 1.91 -8.72 -8.01
N ILE A 65 1.18 -8.20 -9.00
CA ILE A 65 -0.14 -7.59 -8.84
C ILE A 65 -1.11 -8.48 -9.60
N HIS A 66 -2.18 -8.90 -8.93
CA HIS A 66 -3.16 -9.87 -9.41
C HIS A 66 -4.51 -9.21 -9.60
N ILE A 67 -5.22 -9.64 -10.63
CA ILE A 67 -6.59 -9.22 -10.96
C ILE A 67 -7.45 -10.46 -11.10
N ASP A 68 -8.55 -10.50 -10.35
CA ASP A 68 -9.70 -11.38 -10.49
C ASP A 68 -10.83 -10.56 -11.11
N ASN A 69 -11.27 -10.87 -12.30
CA ASN A 69 -12.30 -10.11 -13.01
C ASN A 69 -13.62 -10.85 -13.19
N ASP A 70 -13.73 -12.10 -12.73
CA ASP A 70 -14.98 -12.86 -12.76
C ASP A 70 -15.52 -13.21 -11.35
N GLY A 71 -14.67 -13.21 -10.31
CA GLY A 71 -15.04 -13.35 -8.89
C GLY A 71 -14.90 -14.76 -8.33
N ASP A 72 -14.14 -15.63 -8.98
CA ASP A 72 -13.88 -16.98 -8.51
C ASP A 72 -12.76 -17.06 -7.45
N ALA A 73 -12.14 -15.92 -7.14
CA ALA A 73 -11.01 -15.75 -6.23
C ALA A 73 -9.69 -16.36 -6.73
N ILE A 74 -9.59 -16.57 -8.04
CA ILE A 74 -8.35 -16.91 -8.74
C ILE A 74 -7.98 -15.74 -9.65
N GLU A 75 -6.71 -15.50 -9.83
CA GLU A 75 -6.26 -14.46 -10.74
C GLU A 75 -6.49 -14.80 -12.21
N ASP A 76 -7.11 -13.87 -12.97
CA ASP A 76 -7.24 -13.93 -14.44
C ASP A 76 -6.06 -13.26 -15.14
N ILE A 77 -5.52 -12.21 -14.50
CA ILE A 77 -4.38 -11.45 -14.99
C ILE A 77 -3.38 -11.25 -13.85
N THR A 78 -2.10 -11.49 -14.14
CA THR A 78 -1.02 -11.22 -13.19
C THR A 78 0.07 -10.39 -13.84
N TYR A 79 0.41 -9.27 -13.22
CA TYR A 79 1.55 -8.41 -13.57
C TYR A 79 2.75 -8.83 -12.72
N GLN A 80 3.76 -9.46 -13.35
CA GLN A 80 4.94 -10.03 -12.70
C GLN A 80 6.17 -9.16 -12.90
N PHE A 81 6.78 -8.70 -11.81
CA PHE A 81 8.00 -7.91 -11.81
C PHE A 81 9.19 -8.74 -11.35
N ARG A 82 10.29 -8.66 -12.11
CA ARG A 82 11.59 -9.23 -11.75
C ARG A 82 12.65 -8.15 -11.80
N PHE A 83 13.43 -8.03 -10.76
CA PHE A 83 14.46 -7.01 -10.61
C PHE A 83 15.84 -7.56 -10.92
N LYS A 84 16.74 -6.68 -11.35
CA LYS A 84 18.15 -6.95 -11.53
C LYS A 84 18.96 -5.72 -11.13
N ASN A 85 19.93 -5.95 -10.26
CA ASN A 85 20.93 -4.97 -9.86
C ASN A 85 22.22 -5.23 -10.62
N SER A 86 22.88 -4.19 -11.10
CA SER A 86 24.09 -4.34 -11.92
C SER A 86 25.02 -3.15 -11.80
N VAL A 87 26.29 -3.42 -12.05
CA VAL A 87 27.24 -2.36 -12.35
C VAL A 87 26.86 -1.72 -13.70
N PRO A 88 26.93 -0.40 -13.85
CA PRO A 88 26.75 0.26 -15.16
C PRO A 88 27.70 -0.26 -16.24
N ASP A 89 27.33 -0.11 -17.51
CA ASP A 89 28.14 -0.60 -18.65
C ASP A 89 29.56 0.02 -18.68
N ASP A 90 29.69 1.24 -18.16
CA ASP A 90 30.99 1.94 -18.03
C ASP A 90 31.85 1.41 -16.86
N GLY A 91 31.36 0.46 -16.09
CA GLY A 91 32.02 -0.13 -14.96
C GLY A 91 31.94 0.70 -13.68
N ILE A 92 32.64 0.25 -12.63
CA ILE A 92 32.74 0.95 -11.35
C ILE A 92 33.73 2.12 -11.48
N ILE A 93 33.34 3.29 -10.99
CA ILE A 93 34.18 4.49 -10.97
C ILE A 93 35.43 4.21 -10.15
N SER A 94 36.61 4.45 -10.75
CA SER A 94 37.90 4.22 -10.12
C SER A 94 38.75 5.48 -10.13
N PHE A 95 39.60 5.64 -9.12
CA PHE A 95 40.52 6.77 -8.95
C PHE A 95 41.97 6.30 -8.97
N PRO A 96 42.84 7.02 -9.67
CA PRO A 96 44.30 6.76 -9.57
C PRO A 96 44.83 7.25 -8.21
N ILE A 97 45.22 6.33 -7.36
CA ILE A 97 45.73 6.60 -6.02
C ILE A 97 47.25 6.31 -6.00
N GLY A 98 48.02 7.23 -5.51
CA GLY A 98 49.49 7.16 -5.51
C GLY A 98 50.15 7.89 -6.68
N SER A 99 51.42 7.66 -6.92
CA SER A 99 52.17 8.28 -8.02
C SER A 99 53.27 7.35 -8.55
N GLY A 100 53.64 7.52 -9.83
CA GLY A 100 54.69 6.72 -10.49
C GLY A 100 54.35 5.22 -10.46
N GLU A 101 55.34 4.39 -10.15
CA GLU A 101 55.20 2.93 -10.07
C GLU A 101 54.27 2.44 -8.94
N ASN A 102 53.97 3.30 -7.96
CA ASN A 102 53.09 3.01 -6.84
C ASN A 102 51.63 3.45 -7.10
N GLN A 103 51.32 3.97 -8.27
CA GLN A 103 49.96 4.35 -8.62
C GLN A 103 49.12 3.12 -8.93
N LYS A 104 47.94 3.06 -8.32
CA LYS A 104 46.93 2.02 -8.58
C LYS A 104 45.56 2.67 -8.79
N ASN A 105 44.77 2.12 -9.69
CA ASN A 105 43.37 2.47 -9.82
C ASN A 105 42.58 1.71 -8.75
N ILE A 106 41.90 2.46 -7.88
CA ILE A 106 41.12 1.93 -6.78
C ILE A 106 39.67 2.32 -6.98
N GLU A 107 38.77 1.35 -6.89
CA GLU A 107 37.33 1.57 -7.03
C GLU A 107 36.80 2.50 -5.94
N ALA A 108 35.82 3.33 -6.30
CA ALA A 108 35.13 4.20 -5.36
C ALA A 108 34.36 3.37 -4.31
N VAL A 109 34.41 3.82 -3.07
CA VAL A 109 33.78 3.14 -1.92
C VAL A 109 32.29 3.47 -1.76
N LEU A 110 31.77 4.37 -2.59
CA LEU A 110 30.39 4.88 -2.51
C LEU A 110 29.54 4.33 -3.65
N ARG A 111 28.27 4.16 -3.40
CA ARG A 111 27.29 3.76 -4.42
C ARG A 111 27.11 4.80 -5.52
N ASN A 112 27.33 6.08 -5.20
CA ASN A 112 27.41 7.17 -6.18
C ASN A 112 28.56 8.13 -5.86
N VAL A 113 29.18 8.66 -6.92
CA VAL A 113 30.31 9.59 -6.84
C VAL A 113 30.05 10.79 -7.74
N GLY A 114 29.27 11.75 -7.27
CA GLY A 114 28.94 12.94 -8.04
C GLY A 114 27.45 13.20 -8.15
N GLY A 115 27.08 14.22 -8.92
CA GLY A 115 25.69 14.58 -9.17
C GLY A 115 24.98 13.57 -10.08
N VAL A 116 23.68 13.42 -9.88
CA VAL A 116 22.78 12.60 -10.69
C VAL A 116 21.61 13.47 -11.17
N SER A 117 21.26 13.38 -12.44
CA SER A 117 20.13 14.09 -13.03
C SER A 117 19.47 13.24 -14.13
N ALA A 118 18.37 13.73 -14.70
CA ALA A 118 17.69 13.06 -15.80
C ALA A 118 18.60 12.89 -17.04
N GLU A 119 19.53 13.84 -17.25
CA GLU A 119 20.45 13.84 -18.38
C GLU A 119 21.76 13.09 -18.10
N SER A 120 22.09 12.83 -16.83
CA SER A 120 23.36 12.22 -16.44
C SER A 120 23.26 11.35 -15.20
N ALA A 121 23.40 10.05 -15.40
CA ALA A 121 23.54 9.04 -14.36
C ALA A 121 24.99 8.57 -14.16
N GLY A 122 25.98 9.24 -14.75
CA GLY A 122 27.40 8.83 -14.78
C GLY A 122 28.11 8.85 -13.40
N GLY A 123 27.42 9.28 -12.34
CA GLY A 123 27.91 9.20 -10.97
C GLY A 123 27.54 7.93 -10.23
N LEU A 124 26.81 6.99 -10.81
CA LEU A 124 26.33 5.77 -10.17
C LEU A 124 27.27 4.60 -10.40
N ASN A 125 27.57 3.85 -9.34
CA ASN A 125 28.34 2.60 -9.38
C ASN A 125 27.44 1.35 -9.41
N TYR A 126 26.15 1.50 -9.14
CA TYR A 126 25.22 0.39 -9.06
C TYR A 126 23.80 0.86 -9.41
N VAL A 127 23.17 0.19 -10.35
CA VAL A 127 21.86 0.57 -10.90
C VAL A 127 20.88 -0.59 -10.80
N GLU A 128 19.60 -0.27 -10.77
CA GLU A 128 18.51 -1.24 -10.70
C GLU A 128 17.63 -1.14 -11.95
N SER A 129 17.25 -2.30 -12.47
CA SER A 129 16.36 -2.46 -13.61
C SER A 129 15.33 -3.56 -13.36
N TYR A 130 14.27 -3.60 -14.16
CA TYR A 130 13.24 -4.62 -14.03
C TYR A 130 12.61 -5.00 -15.36
N THR A 131 11.97 -6.16 -15.38
CA THR A 131 11.08 -6.60 -16.45
C THR A 131 9.67 -6.71 -15.92
N LEU A 132 8.68 -6.46 -16.79
CA LEU A 132 7.26 -6.64 -16.51
C LEU A 132 6.70 -7.70 -17.46
N ARG A 133 6.26 -8.83 -16.92
CA ARG A 133 5.58 -9.88 -17.66
C ARG A 133 4.11 -9.93 -17.26
N ILE A 134 3.22 -9.88 -18.21
CA ILE A 134 1.78 -10.04 -18.02
C ILE A 134 1.42 -11.50 -18.31
N VAL A 135 0.74 -12.14 -17.36
CA VAL A 135 0.26 -13.53 -17.47
C VAL A 135 -1.27 -13.50 -17.45
N THR A 136 -1.88 -14.15 -18.43
CA THR A 136 -3.32 -14.39 -18.49
C THR A 136 -3.62 -15.80 -18.02
N GLY A 137 -4.60 -15.95 -17.13
CA GLY A 137 -4.91 -17.19 -16.42
C GLY A 137 -3.98 -17.41 -15.22
N ASP A 138 -3.90 -18.64 -14.73
CA ASP A 138 -3.09 -19.01 -13.56
C ASP A 138 -1.66 -18.45 -13.63
N ARG A 139 -1.25 -17.74 -12.60
CA ARG A 139 0.03 -16.98 -12.52
C ARG A 139 1.29 -17.83 -12.71
N ARG A 140 1.21 -19.17 -12.58
CA ARG A 140 2.36 -20.07 -12.71
C ARG A 140 2.36 -20.86 -14.02
N SER A 141 1.18 -21.13 -14.59
CA SER A 141 1.01 -21.96 -15.77
C SER A 141 0.32 -21.27 -16.95
N GLY A 142 -0.23 -20.08 -16.74
CA GLY A 142 -0.92 -19.29 -17.76
C GLY A 142 -0.02 -18.78 -18.88
N SER A 143 -0.64 -18.20 -19.90
CA SER A 143 0.06 -17.58 -21.03
C SER A 143 0.62 -16.24 -20.64
N GLY A 144 1.92 -16.00 -20.87
CA GLY A 144 2.55 -14.76 -20.46
C GLY A 144 3.48 -14.16 -21.52
N ALA A 145 3.40 -12.83 -21.66
CA ALA A 145 4.26 -12.04 -22.52
C ALA A 145 4.80 -10.81 -21.78
N PHE A 146 5.93 -10.25 -22.25
CA PHE A 146 6.54 -9.08 -21.63
C PHE A 146 5.93 -7.80 -22.19
N ALA A 147 5.67 -6.83 -21.30
CA ALA A 147 5.42 -5.45 -21.69
C ALA A 147 6.68 -4.85 -22.30
N LYS A 148 6.48 -3.91 -23.22
CA LYS A 148 7.56 -3.15 -23.87
C LYS A 148 7.51 -1.69 -23.46
N ASN A 149 8.67 -1.10 -23.33
CA ASN A 149 8.81 0.34 -23.23
C ASN A 149 8.54 0.97 -24.59
N GLN A 150 7.53 1.78 -24.70
CA GLN A 150 7.09 2.38 -25.95
C GLN A 150 8.15 3.27 -26.60
N ALA A 151 8.90 4.01 -25.78
CA ALA A 151 9.93 4.93 -26.29
C ALA A 151 11.18 4.21 -26.85
N THR A 152 11.47 2.97 -26.38
CA THR A 152 12.73 2.27 -26.69
C THR A 152 12.55 0.88 -27.29
N ASP A 153 11.31 0.34 -27.31
CA ASP A 153 10.97 -1.04 -27.70
C ASP A 153 11.68 -2.12 -26.84
N ASN A 154 12.24 -1.72 -25.69
CA ASN A 154 12.93 -2.64 -24.78
C ASN A 154 11.96 -3.34 -23.83
N LEU A 155 12.32 -4.57 -23.43
CA LEU A 155 11.61 -5.35 -22.41
C LEU A 155 12.10 -5.05 -20.98
N THR A 156 13.17 -4.27 -20.86
CA THR A 156 13.79 -3.91 -19.60
C THR A 156 13.58 -2.43 -19.33
N PHE A 157 13.15 -2.14 -18.13
CA PHE A 157 12.91 -0.79 -17.61
C PHE A 157 13.96 -0.45 -16.57
N LYS A 158 14.35 0.82 -16.48
CA LYS A 158 15.25 1.31 -15.43
C LYS A 158 14.44 1.83 -14.25
N LYS A 159 15.01 1.68 -13.04
CA LYS A 159 14.50 2.28 -11.80
C LYS A 159 15.36 3.49 -11.44
N PRO A 160 14.78 4.61 -10.97
CA PRO A 160 15.56 5.73 -10.46
C PRO A 160 16.36 5.33 -9.22
N PHE A 161 17.51 5.94 -9.05
CA PHE A 161 18.30 5.85 -7.82
C PHE A 161 17.55 6.55 -6.68
N ASP A 162 17.63 5.99 -5.46
CA ASP A 162 16.94 6.51 -4.29
C ASP A 162 17.43 7.91 -3.90
N TYR A 163 16.58 8.71 -3.26
CA TYR A 163 16.90 10.09 -2.91
C TYR A 163 17.92 10.17 -1.76
N SER A 164 19.18 9.97 -2.10
CA SER A 164 20.30 10.01 -1.15
C SER A 164 20.51 11.37 -0.49
N GLY A 165 20.19 12.45 -1.20
CA GLY A 165 20.30 13.80 -0.62
C GLY A 165 20.38 14.92 -1.65
N ILE A 166 20.24 16.15 -1.14
CA ILE A 166 20.18 17.35 -1.98
C ILE A 166 21.48 17.64 -2.71
N LYS A 167 22.64 17.20 -2.17
CA LYS A 167 23.92 17.41 -2.84
C LYS A 167 24.06 16.57 -4.12
N THR A 168 23.51 15.34 -4.10
CA THR A 168 23.53 14.45 -5.27
C THR A 168 22.57 14.94 -6.34
N PHE A 169 21.38 15.40 -5.98
CA PHE A 169 20.29 15.70 -6.91
C PHE A 169 19.98 17.20 -7.09
N GLY A 170 20.55 18.08 -6.27
CA GLY A 170 20.26 19.51 -6.33
C GLY A 170 18.96 19.94 -5.65
N GLY A 171 18.30 19.05 -4.91
CA GLY A 171 17.07 19.33 -4.16
C GLY A 171 15.86 18.52 -4.62
N ALA A 172 14.74 18.66 -3.89
CA ALA A 172 13.53 17.85 -4.09
C ALA A 172 12.93 18.02 -5.51
N GLY A 173 12.82 19.24 -6.01
CA GLY A 173 12.30 19.49 -7.37
C GLY A 173 13.15 18.82 -8.45
N LYS A 174 14.48 18.87 -8.33
CA LYS A 174 15.38 18.19 -9.26
C LYS A 174 15.31 16.67 -9.14
N TYR A 175 15.15 16.14 -7.94
CA TYR A 175 14.90 14.71 -7.75
C TYR A 175 13.57 14.30 -8.39
N THR A 176 12.53 15.10 -8.24
CA THR A 176 11.22 14.84 -8.88
C THR A 176 11.36 14.79 -10.41
N GLU A 177 12.04 15.77 -11.03
CA GLU A 177 12.33 15.76 -12.47
C GLU A 177 13.08 14.48 -12.87
N TYR A 178 14.13 14.11 -12.13
CA TYR A 178 14.89 12.88 -12.35
C TYR A 178 14.01 11.63 -12.22
N ALA A 179 13.28 11.49 -11.13
CA ALA A 179 12.44 10.30 -10.90
C ALA A 179 11.30 10.18 -11.93
N ASN A 180 10.70 11.30 -12.34
CA ASN A 180 9.64 11.31 -13.34
C ASN A 180 10.13 10.90 -14.74
N SER A 181 11.42 11.04 -15.05
CA SER A 181 11.99 10.52 -16.31
C SER A 181 11.99 8.99 -16.39
N PHE A 182 11.66 8.30 -15.31
CA PHE A 182 11.48 6.84 -15.23
C PHE A 182 10.00 6.40 -15.19
N ILE A 183 9.07 7.31 -15.44
CA ILE A 183 7.68 6.95 -15.76
C ILE A 183 7.70 6.55 -17.24
N HIS A 184 7.32 5.31 -17.51
CA HIS A 184 7.36 4.75 -18.85
C HIS A 184 5.96 4.45 -19.35
N ASP A 185 5.66 4.89 -20.57
CA ASP A 185 4.52 4.37 -21.32
C ASP A 185 4.86 2.96 -21.80
N ILE A 186 3.89 2.04 -21.72
CA ILE A 186 4.10 0.62 -21.99
C ILE A 186 3.07 0.07 -22.96
N ASP A 187 3.58 -0.72 -23.93
CA ASP A 187 2.75 -1.61 -24.73
C ASP A 187 2.38 -2.83 -23.88
N ILE A 188 1.11 -3.02 -23.66
CA ILE A 188 0.58 -4.14 -22.88
C ILE A 188 0.17 -5.27 -23.84
N PRO A 189 0.72 -6.48 -23.72
CA PRO A 189 0.31 -7.60 -24.57
C PRO A 189 -1.19 -7.87 -24.54
N ASN A 190 -1.80 -7.98 -25.70
CA ASN A 190 -3.25 -8.18 -25.91
C ASN A 190 -4.14 -7.03 -25.42
N CYS A 191 -3.60 -5.83 -25.35
CA CYS A 191 -4.32 -4.60 -25.06
C CYS A 191 -4.05 -3.59 -26.17
N ASP A 192 -5.08 -2.98 -26.72
CA ASP A 192 -4.95 -2.03 -27.84
C ASP A 192 -4.61 -0.59 -27.36
N VAL A 193 -4.53 -0.38 -26.06
CA VAL A 193 -4.30 0.92 -25.45
C VAL A 193 -3.11 0.82 -24.48
N ASP A 194 -2.27 1.84 -24.50
CA ASP A 194 -1.07 1.90 -23.69
C ASP A 194 -1.36 2.11 -22.21
N GLY A 195 -0.49 1.59 -21.37
CA GLY A 195 -0.47 1.85 -19.92
C GLY A 195 0.75 2.65 -19.51
N LYS A 196 0.88 2.85 -18.20
CA LYS A 196 2.10 3.43 -17.60
C LYS A 196 2.66 2.53 -16.51
N VAL A 197 3.98 2.52 -16.36
CA VAL A 197 4.67 1.88 -15.25
C VAL A 197 5.71 2.82 -14.65
N PHE A 198 5.82 2.77 -13.33
CA PHE A 198 6.89 3.39 -12.57
C PHE A 198 7.28 2.45 -11.43
N VAL A 199 8.58 2.30 -11.19
CA VAL A 199 9.09 1.68 -9.97
C VAL A 199 10.14 2.60 -9.37
N GLY A 200 9.97 2.97 -8.10
CA GLY A 200 10.93 3.85 -7.45
C GLY A 200 10.57 4.17 -6.00
N GLN A 201 11.51 4.79 -5.31
CA GLN A 201 11.28 5.25 -3.94
C GLN A 201 10.24 6.39 -3.92
N ARG A 202 9.32 6.33 -2.96
CA ARG A 202 8.31 7.36 -2.66
C ARG A 202 8.22 7.57 -1.16
N LEU A 203 7.73 8.74 -0.74
CA LEU A 203 7.35 8.95 0.66
C LEU A 203 6.24 7.97 1.01
N ASP A 204 6.30 7.38 2.21
CA ASP A 204 5.25 6.49 2.68
C ASP A 204 3.91 7.23 2.73
N GLY A 205 2.94 6.72 1.95
CA GLY A 205 1.60 7.31 1.85
C GLY A 205 0.69 6.99 3.02
N PHE A 206 1.07 6.03 3.84
CA PHE A 206 0.28 5.62 4.99
C PHE A 206 0.49 6.55 6.18
N LYS A 207 -0.61 6.95 6.84
CA LYS A 207 -0.54 7.80 8.03
C LYS A 207 -1.14 7.07 9.23
N ILE A 208 -0.39 7.05 10.33
CA ILE A 208 -0.78 6.32 11.54
C ILE A 208 -0.01 6.76 12.79
N ALA A 209 -0.69 6.75 13.94
CA ALA A 209 -0.11 6.84 15.27
C ALA A 209 0.38 5.47 15.75
N LEU A 210 1.40 4.90 15.06
CA LEU A 210 1.79 3.49 15.16
C LEU A 210 2.27 3.09 16.56
N GLY A 211 3.17 3.86 17.16
CA GLY A 211 3.74 3.56 18.47
C GLY A 211 2.69 3.54 19.57
N GLU A 212 1.83 4.54 19.61
CA GLU A 212 0.74 4.64 20.59
C GLU A 212 -0.30 3.52 20.41
N THR A 213 -0.54 3.10 19.17
CA THR A 213 -1.46 1.99 18.86
C THR A 213 -0.93 0.66 19.39
N PHE A 214 0.39 0.42 19.29
CA PHE A 214 1.00 -0.85 19.73
C PHE A 214 1.40 -0.89 21.19
N ASP A 215 1.42 0.23 21.87
CA ASP A 215 1.58 0.28 23.32
C ASP A 215 0.21 0.14 24.01
N LEU A 216 -0.45 -1.01 23.80
CA LEU A 216 -1.78 -1.36 24.31
C LEU A 216 -2.86 -0.31 23.98
N ILE A 217 -2.79 0.31 22.81
CA ILE A 217 -3.64 1.44 22.41
C ILE A 217 -3.58 2.53 23.49
N ASN A 218 -2.43 3.20 23.58
CA ASN A 218 -2.11 4.20 24.61
C ASN A 218 -2.82 5.55 24.38
N PHE A 219 -4.08 5.52 23.99
CA PHE A 219 -5.02 6.64 23.88
C PHE A 219 -6.45 6.11 23.73
N VAL A 220 -7.44 6.88 24.12
CA VAL A 220 -8.84 6.55 23.82
C VAL A 220 -9.09 6.83 22.32
N PRO A 221 -9.41 5.82 21.49
CA PRO A 221 -9.46 5.96 20.03
C PRO A 221 -10.75 6.63 19.53
N ILE A 222 -11.15 7.73 20.15
CA ILE A 222 -12.33 8.52 19.82
C ILE A 222 -11.87 9.96 19.67
N GLU A 223 -12.33 10.64 18.62
CA GLU A 223 -12.00 12.03 18.39
C GLU A 223 -12.45 12.90 19.59
N GLY A 224 -11.53 13.73 20.09
CA GLY A 224 -11.80 14.54 21.24
C GLY A 224 -10.60 15.35 21.69
N ASP A 225 -10.64 15.76 22.94
CA ASP A 225 -9.55 16.47 23.58
C ASP A 225 -8.71 15.50 24.41
N SER A 226 -7.45 15.32 24.04
CA SER A 226 -6.50 14.47 24.75
C SER A 226 -6.04 15.01 26.11
N ALA A 227 -6.36 16.28 26.43
CA ALA A 227 -6.03 16.85 27.74
C ALA A 227 -7.03 16.38 28.79
N PRO A 228 -6.59 15.73 29.90
CA PRO A 228 -7.46 15.32 30.96
C PRO A 228 -8.27 16.52 31.54
N GLY A 229 -9.60 16.46 31.42
CA GLY A 229 -10.50 17.49 31.95
C GLY A 229 -10.68 18.72 31.08
N ALA A 230 -10.10 18.78 29.90
CA ALA A 230 -10.41 19.82 28.92
C ALA A 230 -11.71 19.44 28.19
N GLY A 231 -12.80 19.79 28.72
CA GLY A 231 -14.10 19.76 28.06
C GLY A 231 -14.44 21.15 27.61
N ASP A 232 -13.95 21.59 26.46
CA ASP A 232 -14.41 22.79 25.80
C ASP A 232 -15.73 22.59 25.05
N GLY A 233 -16.30 21.38 25.09
CA GLY A 233 -17.54 20.98 24.45
C GLY A 233 -17.39 20.51 23.00
N ALA A 234 -16.15 20.42 22.49
CA ALA A 234 -15.91 20.12 21.07
C ALA A 234 -15.45 18.68 20.81
N GLY A 235 -15.39 17.80 21.80
CA GLY A 235 -14.97 16.44 21.57
C GLY A 235 -15.10 15.54 22.79
N PHE A 236 -14.62 14.31 22.69
CA PHE A 236 -14.65 13.34 23.78
C PHE A 236 -13.54 13.65 24.79
N PRO A 237 -13.85 13.98 26.08
CA PRO A 237 -12.83 14.25 27.09
C PRO A 237 -11.89 13.07 27.29
N GLY A 238 -10.58 13.30 27.15
CA GLY A 238 -9.56 12.25 27.16
C GLY A 238 -9.44 11.46 25.86
N GLY A 239 -10.19 11.83 24.81
CA GLY A 239 -10.03 11.29 23.46
C GLY A 239 -8.82 11.87 22.73
N VAL A 240 -8.60 11.41 21.52
CA VAL A 240 -7.45 11.80 20.70
C VAL A 240 -7.78 12.97 19.79
N THR A 241 -6.89 13.99 19.76
CA THR A 241 -6.99 15.12 18.83
C THR A 241 -6.32 14.79 17.51
N GLN A 242 -6.93 15.25 16.40
CA GLN A 242 -6.33 15.17 15.07
C GLN A 242 -5.07 16.05 15.00
N ASP A 243 -3.90 15.45 14.84
CA ASP A 243 -2.62 16.15 14.70
C ASP A 243 -1.73 15.40 13.68
N PRO A 244 -1.36 16.03 12.55
CA PRO A 244 -0.45 15.43 11.57
C PRO A 244 0.88 14.95 12.16
N LYS A 245 1.30 15.47 13.31
CA LYS A 245 2.52 15.04 14.02
C LYS A 245 2.42 13.63 14.61
N ARG A 246 1.21 13.08 14.75
CA ARG A 246 1.00 11.71 15.20
C ARG A 246 1.42 10.69 14.13
N ASN A 247 1.47 11.11 12.86
CA ASN A 247 1.99 10.24 11.81
C ASN A 247 3.49 9.98 11.99
N VAL A 248 3.84 8.82 12.53
CA VAL A 248 5.24 8.43 12.76
C VAL A 248 5.98 8.01 11.48
N LEU A 249 5.26 7.82 10.36
CA LEU A 249 5.83 7.46 9.06
C LEU A 249 6.16 8.69 8.19
N SER A 250 5.90 9.89 8.65
CA SER A 250 6.02 11.13 7.88
C SER A 250 7.41 11.41 7.27
N LYS A 251 8.46 10.74 7.75
CA LYS A 251 9.82 10.82 7.23
C LYS A 251 10.39 9.47 6.80
N ASN A 252 9.53 8.50 6.57
CA ASN A 252 9.93 7.20 6.06
C ASN A 252 9.55 7.08 4.58
N ASN A 253 10.33 6.34 3.84
CA ASN A 253 10.06 6.03 2.45
C ASN A 253 9.65 4.56 2.29
N VAL A 254 9.11 4.26 1.13
CA VAL A 254 8.80 2.92 0.61
C VAL A 254 9.31 2.80 -0.82
N THR A 255 9.41 1.59 -1.35
CA THR A 255 9.61 1.38 -2.78
C THR A 255 8.27 1.03 -3.42
N THR A 256 7.80 1.88 -4.31
CA THR A 256 6.50 1.75 -4.98
C THR A 256 6.65 1.11 -6.35
N ILE A 257 5.86 0.08 -6.61
CA ILE A 257 5.55 -0.43 -7.94
C ILE A 257 4.21 0.18 -8.33
N ALA A 258 4.20 1.07 -9.31
CA ALA A 258 3.00 1.73 -9.80
C ALA A 258 2.68 1.28 -11.22
N LEU A 259 1.42 0.94 -11.46
CA LEU A 259 0.86 0.59 -12.76
C LEU A 259 -0.40 1.41 -13.01
N GLU A 260 -0.55 1.92 -14.23
CA GLU A 260 -1.80 2.47 -14.71
C GLU A 260 -2.21 1.74 -15.98
N ILE A 261 -3.38 1.08 -15.93
CA ILE A 261 -3.85 0.13 -16.95
C ILE A 261 -5.22 0.55 -17.46
N PRO A 262 -5.47 0.51 -18.79
CA PRO A 262 -6.79 0.78 -19.35
C PRO A 262 -7.85 -0.17 -18.78
N LYS A 263 -9.01 0.36 -18.42
CA LYS A 263 -10.15 -0.43 -17.88
C LYS A 263 -10.55 -1.57 -18.82
N THR A 264 -10.52 -1.33 -20.12
CA THR A 264 -10.86 -2.32 -21.15
C THR A 264 -9.96 -3.56 -21.14
N CYS A 265 -8.74 -3.43 -20.59
CA CYS A 265 -7.77 -4.53 -20.52
C CYS A 265 -7.80 -5.27 -19.16
N LEU A 266 -8.70 -4.87 -18.26
CA LEU A 266 -8.85 -5.44 -16.92
C LEU A 266 -10.15 -6.22 -16.73
N VAL A 267 -11.26 -5.72 -17.28
CA VAL A 267 -12.63 -6.16 -16.88
C VAL A 267 -13.06 -7.50 -17.46
N GLY A 268 -12.40 -8.01 -18.50
CA GLY A 268 -12.76 -9.29 -19.13
C GLY A 268 -14.25 -9.41 -19.45
N ASP A 269 -14.84 -10.60 -19.23
CA ASP A 269 -16.27 -10.90 -19.37
C ASP A 269 -17.05 -10.69 -18.05
N GLY A 270 -16.45 -10.01 -17.07
CA GLY A 270 -17.03 -9.69 -15.77
C GLY A 270 -18.20 -8.71 -15.82
N ASN A 271 -18.54 -8.15 -14.67
CA ASN A 271 -19.60 -7.12 -14.53
C ASN A 271 -19.02 -5.70 -14.41
N GLY A 272 -17.74 -5.51 -14.73
CA GLY A 272 -17.04 -4.23 -14.58
C GLY A 272 -16.44 -4.03 -13.18
N VAL A 273 -16.66 -4.96 -12.25
CA VAL A 273 -15.99 -4.99 -10.96
C VAL A 273 -14.81 -5.94 -11.04
N ILE A 274 -13.65 -5.51 -10.51
CA ILE A 274 -12.44 -6.33 -10.41
C ILE A 274 -12.03 -6.49 -8.95
N GLY A 275 -11.51 -7.69 -8.61
CA GLY A 275 -10.77 -7.93 -7.39
C GLY A 275 -9.28 -7.77 -7.64
N SER A 276 -8.52 -7.27 -6.68
CA SER A 276 -7.08 -7.12 -6.82
C SER A 276 -6.32 -7.25 -5.52
N TRP A 277 -5.10 -7.75 -5.60
CA TRP A 277 -4.16 -7.87 -4.49
C TRP A 277 -2.72 -7.86 -4.99
N THR A 278 -1.78 -7.60 -4.10
CA THR A 278 -0.36 -7.78 -4.39
C THR A 278 0.23 -8.93 -3.60
N SER A 279 1.27 -9.55 -4.14
CA SER A 279 2.02 -10.59 -3.45
C SER A 279 3.51 -10.55 -3.80
N ALA A 280 4.33 -11.12 -2.91
CA ALA A 280 5.72 -11.40 -3.21
C ALA A 280 6.04 -12.87 -2.90
N SER A 281 6.89 -13.46 -3.74
CA SER A 281 7.30 -14.85 -3.63
C SER A 281 8.83 -14.98 -3.62
N LEU A 282 9.34 -15.90 -2.78
CA LEU A 282 10.74 -16.29 -2.76
C LEU A 282 10.92 -17.72 -3.30
N ARG A 283 12.14 -18.07 -3.65
CA ARG A 283 12.48 -19.45 -3.97
C ARG A 283 12.54 -20.30 -2.70
N GLN A 284 12.20 -21.59 -2.82
CA GLN A 284 12.15 -22.53 -1.68
C GLN A 284 13.49 -22.75 -0.99
N VAL A 285 14.59 -22.57 -1.70
CA VAL A 285 15.93 -22.81 -1.19
C VAL A 285 16.82 -21.62 -1.53
N ASN A 286 17.51 -21.11 -0.53
CA ASN A 286 18.56 -20.13 -0.69
C ASN A 286 19.87 -20.69 -0.11
N ILE A 287 20.93 -20.71 -0.92
CA ILE A 287 22.24 -21.23 -0.57
C ILE A 287 23.23 -20.07 -0.61
N LEU A 288 23.75 -19.69 0.55
CA LEU A 288 24.75 -18.63 0.66
C LEU A 288 26.06 -19.05 0.00
N ASN A 289 26.65 -18.17 -0.80
CA ASN A 289 27.96 -18.39 -1.37
C ASN A 289 29.04 -18.18 -0.29
N PRO A 290 29.89 -19.17 0.04
CA PRO A 290 30.93 -18.98 1.05
C PRO A 290 32.05 -18.01 0.63
N LYS A 291 32.07 -17.61 -0.65
CA LYS A 291 32.96 -16.58 -1.21
C LYS A 291 32.14 -15.61 -2.06
N PRO A 292 31.26 -14.80 -1.44
CA PRO A 292 30.34 -13.95 -2.16
C PRO A 292 31.06 -12.91 -3.01
N THR A 293 30.55 -12.68 -4.21
CA THR A 293 30.90 -11.53 -5.05
C THR A 293 29.68 -10.61 -5.16
N LEU A 294 29.87 -9.44 -5.77
CA LEU A 294 28.76 -8.52 -6.02
C LEU A 294 27.63 -9.18 -6.81
N ASP A 295 27.98 -9.96 -7.85
CA ASP A 295 27.01 -10.60 -8.75
C ASP A 295 26.52 -11.97 -8.25
N PHE A 296 27.23 -12.62 -7.34
CA PHE A 296 26.94 -13.98 -6.87
C PHE A 296 27.04 -14.08 -5.34
N PRO A 297 26.20 -13.38 -4.59
CA PRO A 297 26.16 -13.50 -3.13
C PRO A 297 25.55 -14.83 -2.67
N GLU A 298 24.62 -15.38 -3.45
CA GLU A 298 23.82 -16.56 -3.11
C GLU A 298 23.23 -17.22 -4.36
N ILE A 299 22.65 -18.41 -4.19
CA ILE A 299 21.91 -19.15 -5.24
C ILE A 299 20.55 -19.50 -4.70
N SER A 300 19.50 -19.06 -5.39
CA SER A 300 18.11 -19.33 -5.05
C SER A 300 17.50 -20.36 -6.01
N LEU A 301 16.94 -21.45 -5.48
CA LEU A 301 16.46 -22.60 -6.23
C LEU A 301 15.05 -23.05 -5.79
N GLY A 302 14.43 -23.89 -6.60
CA GLY A 302 13.12 -24.48 -6.33
C GLY A 302 11.97 -23.68 -6.92
N ARG A 303 10.75 -23.98 -6.50
CA ARG A 303 9.53 -23.30 -6.93
C ARG A 303 9.38 -21.95 -6.22
N TRP A 304 8.56 -21.06 -6.78
CA TRP A 304 8.11 -19.86 -6.11
C TRP A 304 7.18 -20.20 -4.95
N THR A 305 7.42 -19.60 -3.80
CA THR A 305 6.59 -19.73 -2.60
C THR A 305 6.19 -18.32 -2.16
N GLN A 306 4.90 -18.04 -2.13
CA GLN A 306 4.38 -16.77 -1.68
C GLN A 306 4.70 -16.56 -0.19
N VAL A 307 5.20 -15.40 0.17
CA VAL A 307 5.64 -15.05 1.53
C VAL A 307 5.03 -13.73 2.02
N SER A 308 4.45 -12.96 1.12
CA SER A 308 3.74 -11.70 1.41
C SER A 308 2.50 -11.60 0.54
N ARG A 309 1.41 -11.09 1.10
CA ARG A 309 0.14 -10.84 0.43
C ARG A 309 -0.56 -9.66 1.07
N LEU A 310 -1.14 -8.81 0.23
CA LEU A 310 -1.93 -7.68 0.67
C LEU A 310 -3.03 -7.36 -0.33
N GLY A 311 -4.27 -7.38 0.12
CA GLY A 311 -5.45 -6.86 -0.58
C GLY A 311 -5.99 -5.66 0.19
N ASN A 312 -6.98 -5.89 1.08
CA ASN A 312 -7.46 -4.84 1.97
C ASN A 312 -6.44 -4.52 3.07
N PHE A 313 -6.45 -3.27 3.48
CA PHE A 313 -5.61 -2.79 4.57
C PHE A 313 -5.99 -3.40 5.93
N LEU A 314 -5.00 -3.57 6.80
CA LEU A 314 -5.14 -3.93 8.22
C LEU A 314 -5.78 -5.31 8.51
N ILE A 315 -5.99 -6.16 7.49
CA ILE A 315 -6.58 -7.49 7.71
C ILE A 315 -5.65 -8.37 8.53
N ASN A 316 -4.39 -8.49 8.11
CA ASN A 316 -3.43 -9.34 8.81
C ASN A 316 -3.00 -8.75 10.16
N GLU A 317 -3.13 -7.44 10.33
CA GLU A 317 -2.75 -6.74 11.57
C GLU A 317 -3.84 -6.78 12.64
N LEU A 318 -5.08 -6.42 12.28
CA LEU A 318 -6.16 -6.22 13.26
C LEU A 318 -7.12 -7.41 13.38
N PHE A 319 -7.23 -8.23 12.34
CA PHE A 319 -8.22 -9.31 12.31
C PHE A 319 -7.57 -10.68 12.43
N VAL A 320 -6.59 -11.03 11.59
CA VAL A 320 -5.99 -12.37 11.58
C VAL A 320 -5.24 -12.65 12.89
N GLY A 321 -5.59 -13.78 13.54
CA GLY A 321 -4.96 -14.17 14.79
C GLY A 321 -3.47 -14.44 14.66
N PHE A 322 -2.71 -14.15 15.71
CA PHE A 322 -1.24 -14.13 15.70
C PHE A 322 -0.61 -15.42 15.14
N SER A 323 -1.17 -16.58 15.46
CA SER A 323 -0.66 -17.87 14.97
C SER A 323 -0.83 -18.09 13.47
N ASP A 324 -1.80 -17.44 12.83
CA ASP A 324 -2.17 -17.64 11.43
C ASP A 324 -1.62 -16.55 10.48
N LYS A 325 -0.94 -15.52 11.00
CA LYS A 325 -0.42 -14.41 10.20
C LYS A 325 0.52 -14.84 9.06
N ASN A 326 1.45 -15.74 9.32
CA ASN A 326 2.32 -16.29 8.28
C ASN A 326 1.53 -17.12 7.25
N SER A 327 0.54 -17.89 7.71
CA SER A 327 -0.32 -18.71 6.84
C SER A 327 -1.16 -17.82 5.92
N PHE A 328 -1.64 -16.69 6.42
CA PHE A 328 -2.37 -15.71 5.62
C PHE A 328 -1.48 -15.16 4.49
N ASN A 329 -0.27 -14.70 4.79
CA ASN A 329 0.68 -14.17 3.80
C ASN A 329 1.06 -15.19 2.72
N SER A 330 1.05 -16.49 3.05
CA SER A 330 1.37 -17.56 2.09
C SER A 330 0.16 -18.16 1.38
N SER A 331 -1.06 -17.74 1.73
CA SER A 331 -2.31 -18.24 1.16
C SER A 331 -2.75 -17.42 -0.05
N GLU A 332 -3.46 -18.04 -0.97
CA GLU A 332 -4.15 -17.37 -2.08
C GLU A 332 -5.61 -17.08 -1.70
N PRO A 333 -6.26 -16.03 -2.29
CA PRO A 333 -7.64 -15.64 -1.96
C PRO A 333 -8.67 -16.77 -1.99
N LYS A 334 -8.56 -17.68 -2.95
CA LYS A 334 -9.45 -18.87 -3.07
C LYS A 334 -9.48 -19.75 -1.81
N ASN A 335 -8.48 -19.63 -0.94
CA ASN A 335 -8.35 -20.44 0.28
C ASN A 335 -8.75 -19.67 1.55
N ASP A 336 -9.30 -18.45 1.45
CA ASP A 336 -9.56 -17.57 2.59
C ASP A 336 -10.68 -18.04 3.52
N GLY A 337 -11.47 -19.04 3.10
CA GLY A 337 -12.42 -19.70 3.99
C GLY A 337 -11.80 -20.17 5.31
N GLN A 338 -10.51 -20.51 5.34
CA GLN A 338 -9.79 -20.92 6.56
C GLN A 338 -9.61 -19.75 7.56
N PHE A 339 -9.65 -18.50 7.10
CA PHE A 339 -9.49 -17.30 7.91
C PHE A 339 -10.83 -16.59 8.20
N ALA A 340 -11.94 -17.03 7.61
CA ALA A 340 -13.24 -16.36 7.71
C ALA A 340 -13.70 -16.14 9.16
N LYS A 341 -13.29 -17.02 10.09
CA LYS A 341 -13.59 -16.89 11.54
C LYS A 341 -13.10 -15.56 12.11
N TYR A 342 -12.00 -15.01 11.61
CA TYR A 342 -11.43 -13.77 12.12
C TYR A 342 -12.21 -12.53 11.67
N VAL A 343 -12.90 -12.62 10.55
CA VAL A 343 -13.79 -11.57 10.03
C VAL A 343 -15.17 -11.69 10.65
N THR A 344 -15.70 -12.92 10.74
CA THR A 344 -17.04 -13.17 11.30
C THR A 344 -17.11 -13.01 12.83
N HIS A 345 -15.98 -13.18 13.52
CA HIS A 345 -15.85 -13.08 14.99
C HIS A 345 -14.59 -12.29 15.36
N PRO A 346 -14.53 -10.98 15.05
CA PRO A 346 -13.32 -10.18 15.24
C PRO A 346 -13.01 -9.98 16.73
N VAL A 347 -11.76 -10.12 17.10
CA VAL A 347 -11.28 -9.93 18.48
C VAL A 347 -11.05 -8.45 18.81
N PHE A 348 -10.74 -7.62 17.82
CA PHE A 348 -10.39 -6.22 18.04
C PHE A 348 -11.47 -5.41 18.81
N PRO A 349 -12.78 -5.50 18.49
CA PRO A 349 -13.82 -4.83 19.27
C PRO A 349 -13.86 -5.23 20.74
N ALA A 350 -13.58 -6.50 21.04
CA ALA A 350 -13.51 -6.98 22.44
C ALA A 350 -12.32 -6.38 23.20
N ILE A 351 -11.19 -6.12 22.52
CA ILE A 351 -10.04 -5.43 23.10
C ILE A 351 -10.41 -3.97 23.42
N VAL A 352 -11.07 -3.27 22.49
CA VAL A 352 -11.54 -1.89 22.70
C VAL A 352 -12.52 -1.83 23.89
N ASN A 353 -13.45 -2.78 23.98
CA ASN A 353 -14.37 -2.89 25.12
C ASN A 353 -13.62 -3.12 26.44
N LEU A 354 -12.66 -4.04 26.46
CA LEU A 354 -11.86 -4.33 27.65
C LEU A 354 -11.11 -3.11 28.18
N LEU A 355 -10.54 -2.30 27.29
CA LEU A 355 -9.68 -1.16 27.66
C LEU A 355 -10.47 0.11 27.97
N PHE A 356 -11.56 0.39 27.24
CA PHE A 356 -12.16 1.72 27.22
C PHE A 356 -13.64 1.77 27.67
N LYS A 357 -14.28 0.66 27.98
CA LYS A 357 -15.71 0.64 28.34
C LYS A 357 -16.07 1.63 29.44
N ASP A 358 -15.31 1.66 30.52
CA ASP A 358 -15.60 2.52 31.67
C ASP A 358 -15.39 4.00 31.34
N ALA A 359 -14.36 4.33 30.58
CA ALA A 359 -14.09 5.69 30.12
C ALA A 359 -15.21 6.20 29.19
N VAL A 360 -15.62 5.38 28.23
CA VAL A 360 -16.71 5.70 27.29
C VAL A 360 -18.03 5.93 28.04
N ASN A 361 -18.41 5.01 28.92
CA ASN A 361 -19.64 5.15 29.72
C ASN A 361 -19.63 6.38 30.61
N SER A 362 -18.51 6.64 31.27
CA SER A 362 -18.35 7.82 32.13
C SER A 362 -18.54 9.12 31.36
N THR A 363 -17.95 9.20 30.18
CA THR A 363 -17.98 10.42 29.33
C THR A 363 -19.36 10.63 28.71
N LEU A 364 -19.98 9.58 28.17
CA LEU A 364 -21.29 9.66 27.53
C LEU A 364 -22.44 9.72 28.56
N GLY A 365 -22.16 9.51 29.83
CA GLY A 365 -23.20 9.38 30.86
C GLY A 365 -24.11 8.16 30.61
N THR A 366 -23.55 7.07 30.03
CA THR A 366 -24.27 5.86 29.64
C THR A 366 -23.91 4.68 30.53
N ASN A 367 -24.60 3.56 30.33
CA ASN A 367 -24.30 2.28 30.98
C ASN A 367 -24.31 1.16 29.93
N ILE A 368 -23.52 1.35 28.86
CA ILE A 368 -23.36 0.37 27.78
C ILE A 368 -22.67 -0.86 28.37
N ALA A 369 -23.32 -2.01 28.25
CA ALA A 369 -22.81 -3.26 28.83
C ALA A 369 -21.60 -3.79 28.03
N ASP A 370 -21.61 -3.63 26.73
CA ASP A 370 -20.53 -4.02 25.82
C ASP A 370 -20.40 -3.00 24.67
N LEU A 371 -19.18 -2.47 24.44
CA LEU A 371 -18.91 -1.58 23.32
C LEU A 371 -18.78 -2.35 22.01
N ALA A 372 -18.42 -3.64 22.07
CA ALA A 372 -18.29 -4.47 20.88
C ALA A 372 -19.66 -4.73 20.24
N PRO A 373 -19.75 -4.73 18.90
CA PRO A 373 -20.98 -5.08 18.20
C PRO A 373 -21.44 -6.50 18.50
N THR A 374 -22.76 -6.67 18.63
CA THR A 374 -23.39 -7.93 19.05
C THR A 374 -23.91 -8.79 17.90
N ASN A 375 -23.90 -8.28 16.67
CA ASN A 375 -24.30 -8.99 15.45
C ASN A 375 -23.28 -10.05 15.02
N ILE A 376 -23.19 -11.12 15.76
CA ILE A 376 -22.30 -12.25 15.45
C ILE A 376 -23.09 -13.37 14.77
N PRO A 377 -22.65 -13.88 13.59
CA PRO A 377 -21.45 -13.50 12.85
C PRO A 377 -21.57 -12.13 12.19
N ARG A 378 -20.44 -11.41 12.10
CA ARG A 378 -20.30 -10.05 11.56
C ARG A 378 -20.47 -10.04 10.03
N ASN A 379 -21.72 -10.13 9.54
CA ASN A 379 -22.03 -10.10 8.10
C ASN A 379 -21.67 -8.76 7.44
N ASP A 380 -21.67 -7.67 8.19
CA ASP A 380 -21.23 -6.36 7.74
C ASP A 380 -19.72 -6.36 7.40
N LEU A 381 -18.90 -6.98 8.21
CA LEU A 381 -17.47 -7.15 7.92
C LEU A 381 -17.22 -8.13 6.77
N VAL A 382 -18.04 -9.20 6.67
CA VAL A 382 -17.98 -10.11 5.52
C VAL A 382 -18.24 -9.35 4.21
N ALA A 383 -19.25 -8.47 4.20
CA ALA A 383 -19.52 -7.62 3.04
C ALA A 383 -18.34 -6.66 2.75
N GLY A 384 -17.79 -6.00 3.78
CA GLY A 384 -16.70 -5.06 3.62
C GLY A 384 -15.40 -5.67 3.11
N PHE A 385 -15.02 -6.83 3.63
CA PHE A 385 -13.69 -7.40 3.39
C PHE A 385 -13.66 -8.64 2.52
N LEU A 386 -14.74 -9.43 2.44
CA LEU A 386 -14.71 -10.73 1.76
C LEU A 386 -15.60 -10.85 0.53
N THR A 387 -16.72 -10.15 0.44
CA THR A 387 -17.69 -10.36 -0.66
C THR A 387 -17.98 -9.12 -1.50
N GLY A 388 -17.71 -7.94 -0.99
CA GLY A 388 -18.20 -6.69 -1.57
C GLY A 388 -19.69 -6.45 -1.26
N PHE A 389 -20.14 -5.25 -1.58
CA PHE A 389 -21.53 -4.80 -1.42
C PHE A 389 -22.27 -4.92 -2.74
N SER A 390 -23.42 -5.58 -2.73
CA SER A 390 -24.27 -5.76 -3.92
C SER A 390 -24.66 -4.40 -4.54
N GLY A 391 -24.46 -4.26 -5.83
CA GLY A 391 -24.73 -3.02 -6.57
C GLY A 391 -23.66 -1.93 -6.42
N VAL A 392 -22.61 -2.16 -5.64
CA VAL A 392 -21.47 -1.22 -5.46
C VAL A 392 -20.19 -1.82 -6.02
N ASN A 393 -19.61 -2.80 -5.34
CA ASN A 393 -18.31 -3.37 -5.69
C ASN A 393 -18.25 -4.92 -5.57
N GLN A 394 -19.41 -5.58 -5.71
CA GLN A 394 -19.48 -7.04 -5.71
C GLN A 394 -19.18 -7.60 -7.10
N LEU A 395 -18.25 -8.55 -7.19
CA LEU A 395 -17.92 -9.24 -8.44
C LEU A 395 -19.09 -10.07 -8.96
N LYS A 396 -19.03 -10.47 -10.23
CA LYS A 396 -20.05 -11.26 -10.93
C LYS A 396 -20.29 -12.61 -10.25
N ILE A 397 -19.23 -13.32 -9.90
CA ILE A 397 -19.25 -14.49 -9.03
C ILE A 397 -18.84 -14.02 -7.63
N VAL A 398 -19.47 -14.54 -6.59
CA VAL A 398 -19.19 -14.11 -5.21
C VAL A 398 -18.54 -15.24 -4.46
N THR A 399 -17.21 -15.28 -4.50
CA THR A 399 -16.39 -16.16 -3.67
C THR A 399 -15.84 -15.35 -2.50
N PRO A 400 -16.20 -15.69 -1.23
CA PRO A 400 -15.68 -14.96 -0.07
C PRO A 400 -14.15 -15.06 -0.02
N SER A 401 -13.48 -13.94 -0.24
CA SER A 401 -12.03 -13.85 -0.37
C SER A 401 -11.54 -12.44 -0.03
N GLU A 402 -10.36 -12.35 0.54
CA GLU A 402 -9.75 -11.08 0.90
C GLU A 402 -9.04 -10.49 -0.33
N MET A 403 -9.53 -9.36 -0.83
CA MET A 403 -8.96 -8.57 -1.92
C MET A 403 -9.61 -7.18 -1.96
N LEU A 404 -8.93 -6.18 -2.50
CA LEU A 404 -9.57 -4.92 -2.86
C LEU A 404 -10.51 -5.15 -4.05
N ARG A 405 -11.74 -4.63 -3.94
CA ARG A 405 -12.74 -4.70 -5.02
C ARG A 405 -13.01 -3.31 -5.56
N LEU A 406 -12.88 -3.14 -6.87
CA LEU A 406 -13.05 -1.88 -7.55
C LEU A 406 -14.10 -2.00 -8.66
N ASN A 407 -15.15 -1.21 -8.59
CA ASN A 407 -16.08 -1.02 -9.68
C ASN A 407 -15.51 0.03 -10.66
N THR A 408 -15.07 -0.42 -11.81
CA THR A 408 -14.44 0.44 -12.80
C THR A 408 -15.39 1.39 -13.50
N ALA A 409 -16.72 1.15 -13.40
CA ALA A 409 -17.75 2.00 -13.97
C ALA A 409 -18.08 3.25 -13.11
N ILE A 410 -17.68 3.27 -11.83
CA ILE A 410 -17.83 4.45 -10.98
C ILE A 410 -16.74 5.46 -11.35
N LEU A 411 -17.16 6.68 -11.70
CA LEU A 411 -16.20 7.74 -12.03
C LEU A 411 -15.36 8.12 -10.81
N ALA A 412 -14.09 8.43 -11.04
CA ALA A 412 -13.21 8.91 -10.00
C ALA A 412 -13.72 10.27 -9.45
N THR A 413 -13.65 10.43 -8.14
CA THR A 413 -13.87 11.74 -7.50
C THR A 413 -12.60 12.57 -7.65
N ALA A 414 -12.74 13.82 -8.12
CA ALA A 414 -11.63 14.75 -8.22
C ALA A 414 -10.91 14.92 -6.87
N ARG A 415 -9.58 15.06 -6.88
CA ARG A 415 -8.73 15.07 -5.67
C ARG A 415 -9.27 15.98 -4.56
N GLU A 416 -9.65 17.22 -4.91
CA GLU A 416 -10.15 18.25 -3.98
C GLU A 416 -11.53 17.94 -3.39
N SER A 417 -12.26 16.98 -3.97
CA SER A 417 -13.60 16.57 -3.53
C SER A 417 -13.61 15.20 -2.85
N GLN A 418 -12.48 14.51 -2.78
CA GLN A 418 -12.37 13.21 -2.15
C GLN A 418 -12.54 13.32 -0.63
N HIS A 419 -13.32 12.42 -0.05
CA HIS A 419 -13.47 12.32 1.40
C HIS A 419 -12.65 11.14 1.94
N PRO A 420 -11.82 11.33 3.01
CA PRO A 420 -10.94 10.28 3.53
C PRO A 420 -11.67 9.03 4.04
N LEU A 421 -12.94 9.15 4.44
CA LEU A 421 -13.75 7.99 4.84
C LEU A 421 -14.50 7.32 3.68
N GLY A 422 -14.28 7.75 2.44
CA GLY A 422 -14.87 7.13 1.25
C GLY A 422 -16.39 7.02 1.33
N VAL A 423 -16.92 5.84 1.01
CA VAL A 423 -18.36 5.54 1.00
C VAL A 423 -19.02 5.85 2.35
N ALA A 424 -18.34 5.64 3.47
CA ALA A 424 -18.86 5.95 4.80
C ALA A 424 -19.19 7.44 5.00
N ALA A 425 -18.67 8.32 4.14
CA ALA A 425 -18.97 9.74 4.11
C ALA A 425 -19.66 10.19 2.80
N GLY A 426 -20.19 9.25 1.99
CA GLY A 426 -20.92 9.55 0.76
C GLY A 426 -20.07 9.67 -0.50
N ASP A 427 -18.76 9.50 -0.43
CA ASP A 427 -17.87 9.47 -1.60
C ASP A 427 -17.77 8.05 -2.16
N ILE A 428 -18.61 7.75 -3.15
CA ILE A 428 -18.78 6.40 -3.71
C ILE A 428 -17.57 5.87 -4.48
N ALA A 429 -16.61 6.73 -4.85
CA ALA A 429 -15.38 6.34 -5.52
C ALA A 429 -14.24 5.99 -4.54
N GLY A 430 -14.45 6.21 -3.22
CA GLY A 430 -13.51 5.83 -2.18
C GLY A 430 -13.81 4.45 -1.58
N PHE A 431 -13.01 4.03 -0.62
CA PHE A 431 -13.17 2.72 0.04
C PHE A 431 -14.62 2.49 0.52
N PRO A 432 -15.22 1.31 0.33
CA PRO A 432 -14.65 0.05 -0.15
C PRO A 432 -14.61 -0.15 -1.67
N ASN A 433 -14.91 0.89 -2.46
CA ASN A 433 -14.78 0.86 -3.91
C ASN A 433 -13.31 1.10 -4.31
N GLY A 434 -12.46 0.10 -4.13
CA GLY A 434 -11.02 0.21 -4.18
C GLY A 434 -10.44 0.92 -2.96
N ARG A 435 -9.20 1.42 -3.07
CA ARG A 435 -8.50 2.23 -2.07
C ARG A 435 -7.65 3.27 -2.78
N ARG A 436 -7.87 4.55 -2.45
CA ARG A 436 -7.04 5.67 -2.93
C ARG A 436 -5.97 6.03 -1.90
N PRO A 437 -4.91 6.74 -2.25
CA PRO A 437 -3.91 7.22 -1.29
C PRO A 437 -4.51 8.08 -0.16
N GLY A 438 -5.54 8.89 -0.46
CA GLY A 438 -6.20 9.76 0.50
C GLY A 438 -7.27 9.10 1.37
N ASP A 439 -7.56 7.80 1.20
CA ASP A 439 -8.51 7.08 2.04
C ASP A 439 -7.87 6.73 3.40
N ASP A 440 -8.51 7.15 4.49
CA ASP A 440 -8.04 6.93 5.86
C ASP A 440 -8.30 5.49 6.31
N ALA A 441 -7.34 4.63 5.97
CA ALA A 441 -7.45 3.21 6.23
C ALA A 441 -7.61 2.87 7.72
N VAL A 442 -6.98 3.64 8.61
CA VAL A 442 -7.01 3.40 10.06
C VAL A 442 -8.38 3.76 10.62
N ASP A 443 -8.84 4.98 10.37
CA ASP A 443 -10.12 5.45 10.88
C ASP A 443 -11.28 4.61 10.29
N ILE A 444 -11.22 4.26 9.01
CA ILE A 444 -12.20 3.37 8.39
C ILE A 444 -12.21 2.01 9.08
N ALA A 445 -11.05 1.37 9.28
CA ALA A 445 -10.98 0.06 9.91
C ALA A 445 -11.48 0.08 11.36
N LEU A 446 -11.12 1.12 12.14
CA LEU A 446 -11.60 1.33 13.50
C LEU A 446 -13.13 1.43 13.56
N ARG A 447 -13.71 2.32 12.72
CA ARG A 447 -15.16 2.57 12.67
C ARG A 447 -15.93 1.35 12.20
N VAL A 448 -15.48 0.68 11.14
CA VAL A 448 -16.14 -0.52 10.60
C VAL A 448 -16.05 -1.67 11.59
N ALA A 449 -14.89 -1.90 12.23
CA ALA A 449 -14.76 -2.92 13.27
C ALA A 449 -15.74 -2.69 14.44
N MET A 450 -15.94 -1.43 14.83
CA MET A 450 -16.85 -1.06 15.93
C MET A 450 -18.32 -0.92 15.50
N GLY A 451 -18.65 -1.26 14.24
CA GLY A 451 -20.02 -1.40 13.76
C GLY A 451 -20.61 -0.19 13.07
N ALA A 452 -19.79 0.65 12.45
CA ALA A 452 -20.28 1.79 11.66
C ALA A 452 -21.28 1.38 10.56
N LEU A 453 -21.12 0.20 9.96
CA LEU A 453 -22.00 -0.32 8.92
C LEU A 453 -23.39 -0.77 9.43
N CYS A 454 -23.60 -0.81 10.75
CA CYS A 454 -24.92 -1.04 11.36
C CYS A 454 -25.76 0.25 11.43
N HIS A 455 -25.15 1.41 11.18
CA HIS A 455 -25.80 2.70 11.13
C HIS A 455 -26.02 3.15 9.67
N ASN A 456 -26.77 4.24 9.47
CA ASN A 456 -26.99 4.77 8.13
C ASN A 456 -25.68 5.30 7.55
N VAL A 457 -25.36 4.82 6.34
CA VAL A 457 -24.26 5.35 5.54
C VAL A 457 -24.81 6.54 4.73
N PRO A 458 -24.16 7.71 4.68
CA PRO A 458 -24.69 8.93 4.06
C PRO A 458 -24.66 8.85 2.51
N LEU A 459 -25.32 7.84 1.97
CA LEU A 459 -25.56 7.62 0.55
C LEU A 459 -26.98 8.08 0.21
N GLY A 460 -27.19 8.63 -1.00
CA GLY A 460 -28.48 9.07 -1.49
C GLY A 460 -28.58 10.58 -1.65
N GLU A 461 -29.52 11.01 -2.51
CA GLU A 461 -29.68 12.42 -2.93
C GLU A 461 -30.19 13.36 -1.81
N ASP A 462 -30.81 12.81 -0.77
CA ASP A 462 -31.44 13.57 0.31
C ASP A 462 -30.58 13.68 1.61
N GLY A 463 -29.39 13.05 1.62
CA GLY A 463 -28.50 13.06 2.76
C GLY A 463 -29.01 12.32 4.01
N THR A 464 -30.16 11.64 3.94
CA THR A 464 -30.73 10.88 5.07
C THR A 464 -29.96 9.59 5.34
N GLY A 465 -29.16 9.16 4.37
CA GLY A 465 -28.37 7.94 4.42
C GLY A 465 -29.19 6.65 4.20
N ILE A 466 -28.47 5.60 3.88
CA ILE A 466 -29.03 4.28 3.60
C ILE A 466 -28.56 3.29 4.66
N ASN A 467 -29.50 2.56 5.26
CA ASN A 467 -29.17 1.38 6.06
C ASN A 467 -28.89 0.21 5.12
N LEU A 468 -27.70 -0.39 5.27
CA LEU A 468 -27.28 -1.50 4.41
C LEU A 468 -28.01 -2.81 4.69
N GLY A 469 -28.81 -2.89 5.77
CA GLY A 469 -29.58 -4.07 6.13
C GLY A 469 -28.76 -5.27 6.64
N LEU A 470 -27.49 -5.07 6.96
CA LEU A 470 -26.56 -6.12 7.40
C LEU A 470 -26.57 -6.32 8.92
N CYS A 471 -26.97 -5.31 9.66
CA CYS A 471 -27.16 -5.26 11.11
C CYS A 471 -28.00 -4.02 11.47
N SER A 472 -28.29 -3.82 12.76
CA SER A 472 -29.07 -2.68 13.23
C SER A 472 -28.25 -1.77 14.16
N PRO A 473 -28.59 -0.48 14.32
CA PRO A 473 -27.93 0.39 15.28
C PRO A 473 -27.94 -0.13 16.73
N ALA A 474 -28.93 -0.94 17.08
CA ALA A 474 -28.99 -1.58 18.40
C ALA A 474 -27.90 -2.62 18.62
N ASP A 475 -27.34 -3.18 17.54
CA ASP A 475 -26.25 -4.15 17.60
C ASP A 475 -24.89 -3.49 17.79
N ALA A 476 -24.77 -2.18 17.56
CA ALA A 476 -23.51 -1.44 17.59
C ALA A 476 -23.67 -0.09 18.31
N ALA A 477 -23.70 -0.13 19.63
CA ALA A 477 -24.01 1.02 20.49
C ALA A 477 -23.04 2.22 20.29
N VAL A 478 -21.81 1.97 19.83
CA VAL A 478 -20.80 3.00 19.54
C VAL A 478 -20.41 3.07 18.05
N GLY A 479 -21.21 2.46 17.15
CA GLY A 479 -20.89 2.42 15.72
C GLY A 479 -20.95 3.78 15.01
N ASN A 480 -21.61 4.76 15.61
CA ASN A 480 -21.68 6.14 15.11
C ASN A 480 -20.67 7.10 15.76
N VAL A 481 -19.80 6.58 16.62
CA VAL A 481 -18.76 7.39 17.28
C VAL A 481 -17.60 7.63 16.31
N ALA A 482 -17.04 8.84 16.32
CA ALA A 482 -15.90 9.21 15.49
C ALA A 482 -14.61 8.57 16.04
N LEU A 483 -14.42 7.27 15.78
CA LEU A 483 -13.20 6.58 16.15
C LEU A 483 -12.06 7.01 15.21
N THR A 484 -10.87 7.21 15.79
CA THR A 484 -9.67 7.67 15.09
C THR A 484 -8.40 7.33 15.87
N ASP A 485 -7.26 7.24 15.19
CA ASP A 485 -5.94 7.21 15.82
C ASP A 485 -5.30 8.62 15.94
N GLY A 486 -5.99 9.65 15.44
CA GLY A 486 -5.57 11.02 15.50
C GLY A 486 -4.49 11.43 14.48
N ALA A 487 -4.15 10.58 13.52
CA ALA A 487 -3.22 10.88 12.43
C ALA A 487 -3.97 11.18 11.11
N PRO A 488 -4.42 12.42 10.87
CA PRO A 488 -5.29 12.74 9.75
C PRO A 488 -4.61 12.54 8.40
N ILE A 489 -5.40 12.12 7.40
CA ILE A 489 -5.01 12.01 6.00
C ILE A 489 -6.05 12.71 5.11
N SER A 490 -5.58 13.24 3.99
CA SER A 490 -6.42 13.87 2.97
C SER A 490 -5.86 13.58 1.59
N ALA A 491 -6.70 13.55 0.57
CA ALA A 491 -6.28 13.46 -0.82
C ALA A 491 -5.34 14.62 -1.20
N MET A 492 -5.49 15.78 -0.56
CA MET A 492 -4.61 16.94 -0.77
C MET A 492 -3.17 16.74 -0.27
N ASP A 493 -2.90 15.66 0.44
CA ASP A 493 -1.53 15.27 0.83
C ASP A 493 -0.77 14.52 -0.27
N PHE A 494 -1.39 14.28 -1.44
CA PHE A 494 -0.85 13.49 -2.53
C PHE A 494 -0.85 14.27 -3.86
N ASN A 495 -0.07 13.80 -4.84
CA ASN A 495 -0.05 14.38 -6.18
C ASN A 495 -1.39 14.13 -6.91
N ASN A 496 -1.71 14.99 -7.87
CA ASN A 496 -2.91 14.86 -8.72
C ASN A 496 -2.68 13.98 -9.97
N SER A 497 -1.47 13.46 -10.15
CA SER A 497 -1.10 12.69 -11.32
C SER A 497 -0.26 11.48 -10.97
N PHE A 498 -0.20 10.50 -11.89
CA PHE A 498 0.60 9.29 -11.76
C PHE A 498 2.09 9.61 -11.48
N PRO A 499 2.74 8.95 -10.49
CA PRO A 499 2.29 7.81 -9.67
C PRO A 499 1.67 8.21 -8.33
N TYR A 500 1.08 9.38 -8.19
CA TYR A 500 0.31 9.94 -7.08
C TYR A 500 1.04 10.13 -5.76
N LEU A 501 1.90 9.20 -5.33
CA LEU A 501 2.66 9.33 -4.09
C LEU A 501 3.74 10.40 -4.18
N LEU A 502 4.03 11.03 -3.05
CA LEU A 502 5.00 12.13 -2.99
C LEU A 502 6.43 11.71 -3.30
N THR A 503 7.22 12.65 -3.73
CA THR A 503 8.68 12.56 -3.77
C THR A 503 9.20 12.04 -2.42
N PRO A 504 10.17 11.12 -2.39
CA PRO A 504 10.68 10.57 -1.14
C PRO A 504 11.35 11.63 -0.27
N TYR A 505 11.34 11.40 1.04
CA TYR A 505 12.11 12.19 1.98
C TYR A 505 13.61 11.99 1.73
N PRO A 506 14.43 13.04 1.70
CA PRO A 506 15.86 12.92 1.39
C PRO A 506 16.65 12.26 2.51
N GLY A 507 17.68 11.51 2.16
CA GLY A 507 18.63 10.99 3.12
C GLY A 507 19.48 12.08 3.79
N SER A 508 19.65 13.22 3.13
CA SER A 508 20.41 14.38 3.67
C SER A 508 19.90 15.70 3.03
N PRO A 509 19.69 16.75 3.85
CA PRO A 509 19.75 16.75 5.32
C PRO A 509 18.55 16.06 5.95
N ASN A 510 18.71 15.47 7.14
CA ASN A 510 17.66 14.75 7.85
C ASN A 510 16.63 15.66 8.57
N ASP A 511 16.80 16.97 8.49
CA ASP A 511 15.89 18.01 8.95
C ASP A 511 15.20 18.77 7.78
N ALA A 512 15.30 18.22 6.58
CA ALA A 512 14.60 18.77 5.42
C ALA A 512 13.07 18.83 5.68
N PRO A 513 12.36 19.79 5.06
CA PRO A 513 10.91 19.80 5.12
C PRO A 513 10.34 18.52 4.44
N ILE A 514 9.20 18.06 4.95
CA ILE A 514 8.44 16.97 4.32
C ILE A 514 8.02 17.46 2.93
N PRO A 515 8.20 16.63 1.88
CA PRO A 515 7.76 16.99 0.54
C PRO A 515 6.27 17.31 0.47
N THR A 516 5.92 18.25 -0.38
CA THR A 516 4.53 18.65 -0.64
C THR A 516 4.09 18.20 -2.02
N PRO A 517 2.78 18.04 -2.27
CA PRO A 517 2.25 17.71 -3.58
C PRO A 517 2.72 18.68 -4.66
N VAL A 518 2.92 18.16 -5.85
CA VAL A 518 3.10 18.94 -7.08
C VAL A 518 1.84 18.75 -7.93
N ASP A 519 1.25 19.85 -8.35
CA ASP A 519 0.04 19.88 -9.20
C ASP A 519 0.40 19.74 -10.68
#